data_84b87c4625660d1a79eed25df1c9699b
#
_entry.id   84b87c4625660d1a79eed25df1c9699b
#
_cell.length_a   1.000
_cell.length_b   1.000
_cell.length_c   1.000
_cell.angle_alpha   90.00
_cell.angle_beta   90.00
_cell.angle_gamma   90.00
#
_symmetry.space_group_name_H-M   'P 1'
#
loop_
_entity.id
_entity.type
_entity.pdbx_description
1 polymer ?
#
loop_
_entity_poly.entity_id
_entity_poly.type
_entity_poly.pdbx_seq_one_letter_code
_entity_poly.pdbx_strand_id
1 'polypeptide(L)'
;MKKLKYSIISLVILLTSCSEFLEPQSQTEYVPRDINTLNELLIGNAYIDPNAQNAYFFLYHEIMSDDVSITSETTNHTNNQAKYSKAKPYFSWHPEMFNLGEENNYYFSVWKSHYDKILGCNAVLDYADKQSMKGTTTERSFVKGQALTLRAFYYLNLVNLFGEPYNYNKSALGVPLKLTSDMTYEGLKRSTVEQVYAQIVNDLNTAENEFLKLPVEQQFNKEARITLPAIQLLKARVALYMEDFDLCATYSKKVIDNWGLKLLDLNDFVSVAAAPYYQFSSYNNPEALWLYGYSGDFTRMFTEILSLNPNSTSITRRMYNASPALVSSFTSSDLRLKNYVIKESTTINNYMPYGKIPVSVTYSTDFNFFGKALRVSEAYIMLAEAFYHQNKASEAVAVLETLRAKRFAKTSGNDYKVPTTSTSGEALFQFIKEERRREMCFDGLRWFDLRRWGMESFSHVWKVEGVVEAVFTLEKNDPAFTLPIPFDAIEKNPYLEQNTLASPKY
;
A
#
# COMPACT_ATOMS: atom_id res chain seq x y z
N MET A 1 -30.23 -50.57 48.34
CA MET A 1 -30.04 -49.12 48.24
C MET A 1 -28.58 -48.70 47.97
N LYS A 2 -27.54 -49.25 48.61
CA LYS A 2 -26.12 -48.90 48.35
C LYS A 2 -25.69 -49.21 46.91
N LYS A 3 -26.05 -50.37 46.32
CA LYS A 3 -25.70 -50.78 44.95
C LYS A 3 -26.36 -49.87 43.90
N LEU A 4 -27.57 -49.34 44.13
CA LEU A 4 -28.23 -48.45 43.22
C LEU A 4 -27.59 -47.05 43.18
N LYS A 5 -27.03 -46.56 44.31
CA LYS A 5 -26.31 -45.30 44.39
C LYS A 5 -25.01 -45.32 43.58
N TYR A 6 -24.27 -46.43 43.59
CA TYR A 6 -23.03 -46.59 42.83
C TYR A 6 -23.33 -46.71 41.31
N SER A 7 -24.43 -47.34 40.89
CA SER A 7 -24.85 -47.38 39.49
C SER A 7 -25.26 -45.98 38.95
N ILE A 8 -25.89 -45.14 39.75
CA ILE A 8 -26.27 -43.78 39.38
C ILE A 8 -25.01 -42.88 39.26
N ILE A 9 -24.05 -43.02 40.22
CA ILE A 9 -22.79 -42.26 40.17
C ILE A 9 -21.96 -42.67 38.95
N SER A 10 -21.90 -43.98 38.61
CA SER A 10 -21.19 -44.43 37.39
C SER A 10 -21.83 -43.93 36.11
N LEU A 11 -23.15 -43.79 36.07
CA LEU A 11 -23.88 -43.27 34.90
C LEU A 11 -23.69 -41.76 34.72
N VAL A 12 -23.56 -40.99 35.81
CA VAL A 12 -23.31 -39.52 35.74
C VAL A 12 -21.89 -39.21 35.27
N ILE A 13 -20.90 -40.05 35.61
CA ILE A 13 -19.52 -39.89 35.13
C ILE A 13 -19.39 -40.20 33.64
N LEU A 14 -20.26 -41.03 33.07
CA LEU A 14 -20.29 -41.31 31.63
C LEU A 14 -20.95 -40.20 30.78
N LEU A 15 -21.67 -39.26 31.40
CA LEU A 15 -22.32 -38.14 30.74
C LEU A 15 -21.46 -36.86 30.66
N THR A 16 -20.27 -36.86 31.31
CA THR A 16 -19.32 -35.72 31.23
C THR A 16 -18.25 -35.92 30.16
N SER A 17 -18.38 -36.94 29.33
CA SER A 17 -17.42 -37.24 28.26
C SER A 17 -17.66 -36.37 27.03
N CYS A 18 -16.76 -35.43 26.83
CA CYS A 18 -16.40 -34.82 25.53
C CYS A 18 -17.51 -34.26 24.65
N SER A 19 -17.98 -33.05 24.94
CA SER A 19 -18.72 -32.24 23.96
C SER A 19 -17.91 -31.96 22.69
N GLU A 20 -16.59 -31.88 22.80
CA GLU A 20 -15.67 -31.66 21.67
C GLU A 20 -15.57 -32.87 20.69
N PHE A 21 -15.94 -34.08 21.14
CA PHE A 21 -15.88 -35.27 20.28
C PHE A 21 -17.09 -35.41 19.35
N LEU A 22 -18.17 -34.67 19.61
CA LEU A 22 -19.43 -34.73 18.86
C LEU A 22 -19.66 -33.53 17.93
N GLU A 23 -18.74 -32.57 17.87
CA GLU A 23 -18.82 -31.54 16.85
C GLU A 23 -18.59 -32.19 15.46
N PRO A 24 -19.55 -32.10 14.54
CA PRO A 24 -19.37 -32.61 13.19
C PRO A 24 -18.28 -31.80 12.50
N GLN A 25 -17.05 -32.29 12.51
CA GLN A 25 -15.98 -31.73 11.70
C GLN A 25 -16.28 -32.05 10.24
N SER A 26 -16.47 -31.02 9.45
CA SER A 26 -16.52 -31.17 7.97
C SER A 26 -15.24 -31.89 7.52
N GLN A 27 -15.37 -32.98 6.80
CA GLN A 27 -14.20 -33.75 6.31
C GLN A 27 -13.37 -32.96 5.28
N THR A 28 -13.85 -31.80 4.87
CA THR A 28 -13.20 -30.87 3.94
C THR A 28 -12.64 -29.63 4.60
N GLU A 29 -12.85 -29.43 5.90
CA GLU A 29 -12.36 -28.26 6.63
C GLU A 29 -10.93 -28.52 7.14
N TYR A 30 -9.97 -27.78 6.62
CA TYR A 30 -8.59 -27.83 7.06
C TYR A 30 -8.45 -27.14 8.43
N VAL A 31 -8.44 -27.90 9.50
CA VAL A 31 -8.25 -27.37 10.84
C VAL A 31 -6.75 -27.34 11.18
N PRO A 32 -6.14 -26.17 11.37
CA PRO A 32 -4.75 -26.06 11.76
C PRO A 32 -4.51 -26.74 13.12
N ARG A 33 -3.41 -27.49 13.25
CA ARG A 33 -3.07 -28.21 14.48
C ARG A 33 -1.84 -27.69 15.20
N ASP A 34 -1.03 -26.90 14.52
CA ASP A 34 0.19 -26.31 15.05
C ASP A 34 0.48 -24.95 14.42
N ILE A 35 1.41 -24.21 15.03
CA ILE A 35 1.78 -22.85 14.58
C ILE A 35 2.43 -22.84 13.20
N ASN A 36 3.14 -23.90 12.80
CA ASN A 36 3.71 -23.96 11.45
C ASN A 36 2.62 -24.00 10.39
N THR A 37 1.57 -24.78 10.64
CA THR A 37 0.39 -24.81 9.77
C THR A 37 -0.33 -23.47 9.70
N LEU A 38 -0.43 -22.74 10.82
CA LEU A 38 -0.96 -21.37 10.82
C LEU A 38 -0.06 -20.40 10.04
N ASN A 39 1.24 -20.58 10.11
CA ASN A 39 2.18 -19.78 9.35
C ASN A 39 2.04 -20.00 7.83
N GLU A 40 1.86 -21.26 7.40
CA GLU A 40 1.57 -21.58 6.00
C GLU A 40 0.22 -20.98 5.54
N LEU A 41 -0.80 -21.07 6.39
CA LEU A 41 -2.10 -20.46 6.14
C LEU A 41 -1.98 -18.93 6.00
N LEU A 42 -1.18 -18.28 6.84
CA LEU A 42 -0.90 -16.85 6.78
C LEU A 42 -0.24 -16.47 5.44
N ILE A 43 0.77 -17.25 5.01
CA ILE A 43 1.46 -17.01 3.75
C ILE A 43 0.51 -17.14 2.56
N GLY A 44 -0.26 -18.22 2.51
CA GLY A 44 -1.15 -18.52 1.38
C GLY A 44 -2.35 -17.57 1.28
N ASN A 45 -2.94 -17.20 2.41
CA ASN A 45 -4.22 -16.48 2.41
C ASN A 45 -4.13 -15.01 2.82
N ALA A 46 -3.15 -14.61 3.65
CA ALA A 46 -3.05 -13.24 4.14
C ALA A 46 -1.97 -12.41 3.44
N TYR A 47 -0.82 -12.99 3.11
CA TYR A 47 0.16 -12.28 2.29
C TYR A 47 -0.31 -12.16 0.83
N ILE A 48 0.11 -11.07 0.18
CA ILE A 48 -0.06 -10.92 -1.27
C ILE A 48 0.98 -11.80 -1.95
N ASP A 49 0.54 -12.75 -2.76
CA ASP A 49 1.45 -13.59 -3.54
C ASP A 49 2.17 -12.72 -4.58
N PRO A 50 3.51 -12.60 -4.52
CA PRO A 50 4.27 -11.81 -5.47
C PRO A 50 4.23 -12.38 -6.91
N ASN A 51 3.73 -13.61 -7.09
CA ASN A 51 3.61 -14.28 -8.38
C ASN A 51 2.15 -14.35 -8.89
N ALA A 52 1.19 -13.91 -8.09
CA ALA A 52 -0.23 -13.99 -8.47
C ALA A 52 -0.57 -12.97 -9.55
N GLN A 53 -0.90 -13.44 -10.73
CA GLN A 53 -1.19 -12.62 -11.92
C GLN A 53 -2.45 -11.73 -11.83
N ASN A 54 -3.21 -11.77 -10.75
CA ASN A 54 -4.50 -11.09 -10.62
C ASN A 54 -4.67 -10.34 -9.29
N ALA A 55 -3.60 -9.98 -8.59
CA ALA A 55 -3.67 -9.32 -7.30
C ALA A 55 -3.50 -7.79 -7.42
N TYR A 56 -4.49 -7.11 -7.96
CA TYR A 56 -4.46 -5.66 -8.24
C TYR A 56 -4.75 -4.81 -7.00
N PHE A 57 -3.93 -4.91 -5.96
CA PHE A 57 -4.18 -4.25 -4.68
C PHE A 57 -3.98 -2.74 -4.69
N PHE A 58 -3.11 -2.20 -5.59
CA PHE A 58 -2.64 -0.81 -5.48
C PHE A 58 -2.82 0.01 -6.76
N LEU A 59 -3.63 -0.47 -7.68
CA LEU A 59 -3.71 0.07 -9.03
C LEU A 59 -4.34 1.46 -9.08
N TYR A 60 -5.45 1.65 -8.38
CA TYR A 60 -6.25 2.88 -8.50
C TYR A 60 -5.56 4.11 -7.92
N HIS A 61 -4.78 3.93 -6.88
CA HIS A 61 -4.09 5.02 -6.19
C HIS A 61 -3.22 5.86 -7.13
N GLU A 62 -2.58 5.19 -8.09
CA GLU A 62 -1.67 5.86 -9.02
C GLU A 62 -2.46 6.51 -10.18
N ILE A 63 -3.40 5.78 -10.80
CA ILE A 63 -4.18 6.32 -11.94
C ILE A 63 -4.96 7.58 -11.56
N MET A 64 -5.47 7.65 -10.34
CA MET A 64 -6.28 8.76 -9.85
C MET A 64 -5.46 9.97 -9.40
N SER A 65 -4.15 9.81 -9.23
CA SER A 65 -3.28 10.87 -8.71
C SER A 65 -2.77 11.80 -9.82
N ASP A 66 -2.29 12.97 -9.43
CA ASP A 66 -1.67 13.96 -10.30
C ASP A 66 -0.25 13.59 -10.76
N ASP A 67 0.26 12.40 -10.37
CA ASP A 67 1.55 11.88 -10.82
C ASP A 67 1.48 11.18 -12.18
N VAL A 68 0.28 10.91 -12.68
CA VAL A 68 0.04 10.17 -13.93
C VAL A 68 -0.54 11.07 -15.01
N SER A 69 -0.16 10.83 -16.25
CA SER A 69 -0.75 11.45 -17.45
C SER A 69 -0.90 10.42 -18.57
N ILE A 70 -1.74 10.73 -19.54
CA ILE A 70 -1.83 9.96 -20.80
C ILE A 70 -0.59 10.24 -21.65
N THR A 71 -0.02 9.20 -22.25
CA THR A 71 1.12 9.36 -23.18
C THR A 71 0.75 10.24 -24.36
N SER A 72 1.71 11.06 -24.81
CA SER A 72 1.49 11.98 -25.94
C SER A 72 1.74 11.34 -27.31
N GLU A 73 2.19 10.09 -27.34
CA GLU A 73 2.57 9.42 -28.58
C GLU A 73 1.36 8.92 -29.37
N THR A 74 1.34 9.26 -30.65
CA THR A 74 0.20 9.07 -31.57
C THR A 74 0.21 7.72 -32.29
N THR A 75 1.32 7.00 -32.29
CA THR A 75 1.45 5.79 -33.12
C THR A 75 0.77 4.58 -32.50
N ASN A 76 -0.34 4.14 -33.08
CA ASN A 76 -1.14 2.94 -32.79
C ASN A 76 -2.22 3.05 -31.70
N HIS A 77 -2.77 4.22 -31.45
CA HIS A 77 -4.00 4.34 -30.66
C HIS A 77 -5.18 3.57 -31.29
N THR A 78 -5.26 3.50 -32.62
CA THR A 78 -6.39 2.87 -33.34
C THR A 78 -6.61 1.40 -32.93
N ASN A 79 -5.55 0.64 -32.72
CA ASN A 79 -5.63 -0.77 -32.31
C ASN A 79 -5.80 -0.95 -30.78
N ASN A 80 -5.60 0.11 -30.01
CA ASN A 80 -5.66 0.06 -28.54
C ASN A 80 -6.75 0.96 -27.95
N GLN A 81 -7.52 1.67 -28.80
CA GLN A 81 -8.53 2.62 -28.34
C GLN A 81 -9.59 1.99 -27.42
N ALA A 82 -10.03 0.77 -27.74
CA ALA A 82 -10.93 -0.01 -26.88
C ALA A 82 -10.34 -0.28 -25.48
N LYS A 83 -9.02 -0.38 -25.37
CA LYS A 83 -8.29 -0.63 -24.13
C LYS A 83 -8.10 0.63 -23.32
N TYR A 84 -7.82 1.77 -23.99
CA TYR A 84 -7.77 3.08 -23.35
C TYR A 84 -9.11 3.46 -22.73
N SER A 85 -10.21 3.16 -23.42
CA SER A 85 -11.57 3.43 -22.96
C SER A 85 -11.90 2.73 -21.64
N LYS A 86 -11.34 1.55 -21.39
CA LYS A 86 -11.58 0.76 -20.18
C LYS A 86 -11.06 1.42 -18.90
N ALA A 87 -9.94 2.14 -18.98
CA ALA A 87 -9.34 2.81 -17.83
C ALA A 87 -9.84 4.25 -17.66
N LYS A 88 -10.56 4.79 -18.64
CA LYS A 88 -11.10 6.16 -18.60
C LYS A 88 -11.95 6.44 -17.36
N PRO A 89 -12.83 5.51 -16.88
CA PRO A 89 -13.62 5.75 -15.69
C PRO A 89 -12.77 6.00 -14.43
N TYR A 90 -11.65 5.32 -14.27
CA TYR A 90 -10.75 5.52 -13.13
C TYR A 90 -9.97 6.83 -13.26
N PHE A 91 -9.48 7.13 -14.45
CA PHE A 91 -8.71 8.34 -14.75
C PHE A 91 -9.54 9.63 -14.67
N SER A 92 -10.85 9.52 -14.85
CA SER A 92 -11.81 10.63 -14.77
C SER A 92 -12.57 10.71 -13.45
N TRP A 93 -12.25 9.84 -12.49
CA TRP A 93 -12.96 9.72 -11.20
C TRP A 93 -14.47 9.54 -11.38
N HIS A 94 -14.88 8.70 -12.32
CA HIS A 94 -16.30 8.48 -12.62
C HIS A 94 -17.00 7.79 -11.45
N PRO A 95 -18.20 8.21 -11.03
CA PRO A 95 -18.92 7.62 -9.87
C PRO A 95 -19.26 6.14 -10.04
N GLU A 96 -19.36 5.66 -11.27
CA GLU A 96 -19.63 4.25 -11.60
C GLU A 96 -18.38 3.51 -12.11
N MET A 97 -17.18 3.97 -11.71
CA MET A 97 -15.92 3.44 -12.25
C MET A 97 -15.79 1.93 -12.12
N PHE A 98 -16.33 1.32 -11.07
CA PHE A 98 -16.25 -0.12 -10.86
C PHE A 98 -17.19 -0.88 -11.78
N ASN A 99 -18.43 -0.42 -11.98
CA ASN A 99 -19.40 -1.05 -12.88
C ASN A 99 -18.92 -0.96 -14.33
N LEU A 100 -18.52 0.23 -14.76
CA LEU A 100 -17.98 0.46 -16.10
C LEU A 100 -16.68 -0.32 -16.34
N GLY A 101 -15.88 -0.51 -15.30
CA GLY A 101 -14.69 -1.36 -15.32
C GLY A 101 -15.05 -2.84 -15.52
N GLU A 102 -16.08 -3.35 -14.84
CA GLU A 102 -16.55 -4.73 -14.96
C GLU A 102 -17.11 -5.02 -16.36
N GLU A 103 -18.01 -4.17 -16.87
CA GLU A 103 -18.57 -4.27 -18.22
C GLU A 103 -17.48 -4.35 -19.30
N ASN A 104 -16.35 -3.67 -19.07
CA ASN A 104 -15.21 -3.64 -19.98
C ASN A 104 -14.17 -4.74 -19.72
N ASN A 105 -14.39 -5.69 -18.79
CA ASN A 105 -13.39 -6.65 -18.31
C ASN A 105 -12.10 -6.00 -17.79
N TYR A 106 -12.22 -4.83 -17.16
CA TYR A 106 -11.12 -4.07 -16.55
C TYR A 106 -11.37 -3.82 -15.06
N TYR A 107 -12.22 -4.63 -14.47
CA TYR A 107 -12.57 -4.53 -13.06
C TYR A 107 -11.52 -5.20 -12.18
N PHE A 108 -11.04 -4.43 -11.23
CA PHE A 108 -10.15 -4.91 -10.18
C PHE A 108 -10.85 -4.72 -8.84
N SER A 109 -11.34 -5.80 -8.27
CA SER A 109 -12.06 -5.74 -7.00
C SER A 109 -11.10 -5.49 -5.82
N VAL A 110 -10.62 -4.25 -5.70
CA VAL A 110 -9.78 -3.83 -4.55
C VAL A 110 -10.50 -4.12 -3.23
N TRP A 111 -11.81 -3.85 -3.17
CA TRP A 111 -12.64 -4.14 -2.00
C TRP A 111 -12.57 -5.62 -1.62
N LYS A 112 -12.95 -6.49 -2.54
CA LYS A 112 -12.95 -7.94 -2.30
C LYS A 112 -11.56 -8.47 -1.96
N SER A 113 -10.55 -8.06 -2.72
CA SER A 113 -9.18 -8.55 -2.52
C SER A 113 -8.63 -8.23 -1.12
N HIS A 114 -8.93 -7.04 -0.59
CA HIS A 114 -8.53 -6.68 0.76
C HIS A 114 -9.29 -7.47 1.83
N TYR A 115 -10.61 -7.65 1.66
CA TYR A 115 -11.39 -8.44 2.61
C TYR A 115 -11.05 -9.93 2.58
N ASP A 116 -10.69 -10.50 1.43
CA ASP A 116 -10.17 -11.88 1.34
C ASP A 116 -8.87 -12.03 2.18
N LYS A 117 -7.98 -11.04 2.10
CA LYS A 117 -6.75 -11.04 2.91
C LYS A 117 -7.01 -10.80 4.40
N ILE A 118 -7.95 -9.95 4.75
CA ILE A 118 -8.42 -9.76 6.14
C ILE A 118 -9.01 -11.06 6.69
N LEU A 119 -9.78 -11.79 5.89
CA LEU A 119 -10.31 -13.11 6.29
C LEU A 119 -9.17 -14.11 6.58
N GLY A 120 -8.13 -14.13 5.74
CA GLY A 120 -6.93 -14.94 5.99
C GLY A 120 -6.21 -14.56 7.28
N CYS A 121 -6.10 -13.26 7.59
CA CYS A 121 -5.54 -12.80 8.88
C CYS A 121 -6.41 -13.26 10.05
N ASN A 122 -7.73 -13.11 9.95
CA ASN A 122 -8.67 -13.49 11.01
C ASN A 122 -8.62 -15.00 11.26
N ALA A 123 -8.57 -15.82 10.21
CA ALA A 123 -8.45 -17.27 10.34
C ALA A 123 -7.22 -17.68 11.16
N VAL A 124 -6.09 -16.98 10.99
CA VAL A 124 -4.89 -17.22 11.80
C VAL A 124 -5.11 -16.74 13.24
N LEU A 125 -5.69 -15.56 13.44
CA LEU A 125 -5.88 -14.98 14.78
C LEU A 125 -6.88 -15.78 15.63
N ASP A 126 -7.94 -16.32 15.03
CA ASP A 126 -8.96 -17.13 15.70
C ASP A 126 -8.39 -18.46 16.25
N TYR A 127 -7.31 -18.96 15.65
CA TYR A 127 -6.68 -20.22 16.06
C TYR A 127 -5.41 -20.03 16.90
N ALA A 128 -4.68 -18.93 16.72
CA ALA A 128 -3.34 -18.75 17.30
C ALA A 128 -3.30 -18.90 18.83
N ASP A 129 -4.35 -18.50 19.54
CA ASP A 129 -4.43 -18.56 21.02
C ASP A 129 -5.18 -19.80 21.56
N LYS A 130 -5.66 -20.70 20.70
CA LYS A 130 -6.32 -21.94 21.19
C LYS A 130 -5.32 -22.82 21.92
N GLN A 131 -5.73 -23.38 23.06
CA GLN A 131 -4.89 -24.27 23.90
C GLN A 131 -4.44 -25.52 23.14
N SER A 132 -5.25 -26.00 22.19
CA SER A 132 -4.94 -27.18 21.36
C SER A 132 -3.82 -26.92 20.35
N MET A 133 -3.48 -25.65 20.10
CA MET A 133 -2.49 -25.24 19.10
C MET A 133 -1.06 -25.53 19.60
N LYS A 134 -0.36 -26.46 18.95
CA LYS A 134 1.02 -26.82 19.28
C LYS A 134 2.00 -25.78 18.72
N GLY A 135 3.07 -25.51 19.45
CA GLY A 135 4.14 -24.59 19.08
C GLY A 135 4.67 -23.80 20.24
N THR A 136 5.80 -23.15 20.06
CA THR A 136 6.44 -22.30 21.07
C THR A 136 5.76 -20.94 21.19
N THR A 137 5.98 -20.26 22.31
CA THR A 137 5.51 -18.87 22.49
C THR A 137 6.10 -17.93 21.43
N THR A 138 7.37 -18.11 21.08
CA THR A 138 8.06 -17.30 20.05
C THR A 138 7.41 -17.47 18.67
N GLU A 139 7.18 -18.71 18.23
CA GLU A 139 6.51 -19.00 16.95
C GLU A 139 5.10 -18.40 16.93
N ARG A 140 4.36 -18.55 18.02
CA ARG A 140 3.00 -17.99 18.17
C ARG A 140 3.02 -16.46 18.05
N SER A 141 3.92 -15.80 18.78
CA SER A 141 4.06 -14.34 18.75
C SER A 141 4.44 -13.85 17.36
N PHE A 142 5.34 -14.56 16.67
CA PHE A 142 5.73 -14.22 15.30
C PHE A 142 4.55 -14.28 14.31
N VAL A 143 3.76 -15.35 14.36
CA VAL A 143 2.61 -15.52 13.44
C VAL A 143 1.49 -14.53 13.77
N LYS A 144 1.18 -14.33 15.05
CA LYS A 144 0.17 -13.34 15.49
C LYS A 144 0.55 -11.92 15.10
N GLY A 145 1.79 -11.52 15.38
CA GLY A 145 2.26 -10.17 15.06
C GLY A 145 2.18 -9.86 13.55
N GLN A 146 2.51 -10.84 12.70
CA GLN A 146 2.35 -10.69 11.25
C GLN A 146 0.87 -10.57 10.85
N ALA A 147 0.00 -11.45 11.35
CA ALA A 147 -1.43 -11.43 11.02
C ALA A 147 -2.10 -10.11 11.40
N LEU A 148 -1.80 -9.59 12.60
CA LEU A 148 -2.30 -8.29 13.08
C LEU A 148 -1.78 -7.14 12.21
N THR A 149 -0.50 -7.15 11.85
CA THR A 149 0.09 -6.10 11.00
C THR A 149 -0.54 -6.09 9.60
N LEU A 150 -0.71 -7.26 9.00
CA LEU A 150 -1.34 -7.40 7.68
C LEU A 150 -2.80 -6.93 7.73
N ARG A 151 -3.55 -7.29 8.76
CA ARG A 151 -4.94 -6.83 8.94
C ARG A 151 -5.01 -5.31 9.05
N ALA A 152 -4.16 -4.72 9.87
CA ALA A 152 -4.06 -3.26 10.00
C ALA A 152 -3.70 -2.59 8.67
N PHE A 153 -2.75 -3.15 7.91
CA PHE A 153 -2.33 -2.66 6.61
C PHE A 153 -3.48 -2.68 5.59
N TYR A 154 -4.26 -3.76 5.52
CA TYR A 154 -5.41 -3.84 4.62
C TYR A 154 -6.52 -2.89 5.02
N TYR A 155 -6.84 -2.75 6.31
CA TYR A 155 -7.81 -1.77 6.77
C TYR A 155 -7.35 -0.34 6.53
N LEU A 156 -6.07 -0.03 6.67
CA LEU A 156 -5.51 1.30 6.37
C LEU A 156 -5.72 1.66 4.90
N ASN A 157 -5.49 0.71 3.98
CA ASN A 157 -5.76 0.94 2.56
C ASN A 157 -7.26 1.12 2.29
N LEU A 158 -8.11 0.24 2.81
CA LEU A 158 -9.55 0.30 2.61
C LEU A 158 -10.14 1.61 3.13
N VAL A 159 -9.83 2.01 4.35
CA VAL A 159 -10.42 3.23 4.94
C VAL A 159 -9.95 4.49 4.23
N ASN A 160 -8.70 4.50 3.73
CA ASN A 160 -8.17 5.62 2.96
C ASN A 160 -8.60 5.63 1.49
N LEU A 161 -9.30 4.61 1.00
CA LEU A 161 -9.95 4.63 -0.31
C LEU A 161 -11.43 4.99 -0.18
N PHE A 162 -12.13 4.34 0.74
CA PHE A 162 -13.59 4.30 0.81
C PHE A 162 -14.18 5.11 1.97
N GLY A 163 -13.38 5.65 2.87
CA GLY A 163 -13.76 6.61 3.91
C GLY A 163 -13.19 8.00 3.60
N GLU A 164 -13.71 9.03 4.22
CA GLU A 164 -13.13 10.38 4.16
C GLU A 164 -11.77 10.41 4.89
N PRO A 165 -10.87 11.36 4.58
CA PRO A 165 -9.61 11.48 5.31
C PRO A 165 -9.86 11.69 6.82
N TYR A 166 -9.07 11.04 7.67
CA TYR A 166 -9.23 11.10 9.12
C TYR A 166 -9.22 12.52 9.66
N ASN A 167 -8.29 13.34 9.19
CA ASN A 167 -8.14 14.74 9.60
C ASN A 167 -9.22 15.67 9.03
N TYR A 168 -9.99 15.22 8.04
CA TYR A 168 -11.09 15.98 7.46
C TYR A 168 -12.41 15.65 8.14
N ASN A 169 -12.78 14.35 8.23
CA ASN A 169 -14.02 13.91 8.86
C ASN A 169 -13.92 12.48 9.41
N LYS A 170 -13.38 12.34 10.61
CA LYS A 170 -13.24 11.03 11.26
C LYS A 170 -14.58 10.38 11.69
N SER A 171 -15.66 11.16 11.75
CA SER A 171 -17.01 10.66 12.07
C SER A 171 -17.77 10.12 10.86
N ALA A 172 -17.26 10.36 9.63
CA ALA A 172 -17.83 9.80 8.41
C ALA A 172 -17.78 8.27 8.41
N LEU A 173 -18.61 7.66 7.54
CA LEU A 173 -18.57 6.22 7.33
C LEU A 173 -17.26 5.78 6.69
N GLY A 174 -16.58 4.88 7.35
CA GLY A 174 -15.39 4.18 6.86
C GLY A 174 -15.76 2.88 6.14
N VAL A 175 -15.28 1.75 6.66
CA VAL A 175 -15.52 0.42 6.11
C VAL A 175 -15.98 -0.56 7.19
N PRO A 176 -16.67 -1.68 6.86
CA PRO A 176 -17.03 -2.70 7.82
C PRO A 176 -15.80 -3.31 8.51
N LEU A 177 -15.87 -3.48 9.83
CA LEU A 177 -14.86 -4.20 10.59
C LEU A 177 -15.25 -5.68 10.73
N LYS A 178 -14.64 -6.54 9.92
CA LYS A 178 -14.71 -8.01 10.03
C LYS A 178 -13.49 -8.48 10.80
N LEU A 179 -13.69 -8.90 12.06
CA LEU A 179 -12.58 -9.20 12.99
C LEU A 179 -12.43 -10.70 13.32
N THR A 180 -13.33 -11.54 12.83
CA THR A 180 -13.27 -13.02 12.96
C THR A 180 -13.39 -13.68 11.60
N SER A 181 -12.98 -14.94 11.49
CA SER A 181 -13.13 -15.74 10.28
C SER A 181 -14.52 -16.33 10.10
N ASP A 182 -15.37 -16.28 11.11
CA ASP A 182 -16.70 -16.84 11.07
C ASP A 182 -17.53 -16.29 9.91
N MET A 183 -18.27 -17.18 9.24
CA MET A 183 -19.25 -16.76 8.24
C MET A 183 -20.43 -16.10 8.92
N THR A 184 -20.70 -14.85 8.55
CA THR A 184 -21.91 -14.14 8.99
C THR A 184 -22.90 -14.10 7.83
N TYR A 185 -24.11 -14.66 8.04
CA TYR A 185 -25.20 -14.58 7.05
C TYR A 185 -25.82 -13.18 7.00
N GLU A 186 -25.70 -12.44 8.10
CA GLU A 186 -26.08 -11.05 8.16
C GLU A 186 -24.92 -10.17 7.71
N GLY A 187 -25.20 -9.21 6.83
CA GLY A 187 -24.20 -8.27 6.37
C GLY A 187 -23.69 -7.38 7.51
N LEU A 188 -22.51 -6.82 7.34
CA LEU A 188 -21.90 -5.89 8.30
C LEU A 188 -22.14 -4.44 7.88
N LYS A 189 -22.53 -3.59 8.83
CA LYS A 189 -22.58 -2.14 8.65
C LYS A 189 -21.18 -1.55 8.56
N ARG A 190 -21.08 -0.41 7.92
CA ARG A 190 -19.84 0.37 7.93
C ARG A 190 -19.58 0.95 9.32
N SER A 191 -18.35 0.84 9.79
CA SER A 191 -17.84 1.55 10.97
C SER A 191 -17.44 2.98 10.58
N THR A 192 -17.36 3.90 11.53
CA THR A 192 -16.82 5.23 11.26
C THR A 192 -15.32 5.16 10.94
N VAL A 193 -14.80 6.17 10.26
CA VAL A 193 -13.36 6.30 9.99
C VAL A 193 -12.57 6.21 11.31
N GLU A 194 -13.02 6.90 12.37
CA GLU A 194 -12.38 6.87 13.69
C GLU A 194 -12.34 5.45 14.28
N GLN A 195 -13.44 4.68 14.17
CA GLN A 195 -13.47 3.30 14.66
C GLN A 195 -12.52 2.38 13.89
N VAL A 196 -12.44 2.56 12.57
CA VAL A 196 -11.51 1.78 11.76
C VAL A 196 -10.05 2.10 12.11
N TYR A 197 -9.71 3.38 12.27
CA TYR A 197 -8.37 3.79 12.71
C TYR A 197 -8.04 3.31 14.13
N ALA A 198 -9.02 3.33 15.05
CA ALA A 198 -8.83 2.76 16.39
C ALA A 198 -8.49 1.25 16.33
N GLN A 199 -9.15 0.49 15.45
CA GLN A 199 -8.82 -0.92 15.25
C GLN A 199 -7.43 -1.11 14.63
N ILE A 200 -7.05 -0.29 13.65
CA ILE A 200 -5.70 -0.30 13.04
C ILE A 200 -4.62 -0.04 14.11
N VAL A 201 -4.82 0.97 14.94
CA VAL A 201 -3.88 1.31 16.04
C VAL A 201 -3.79 0.18 17.05
N ASN A 202 -4.91 -0.43 17.42
CA ASN A 202 -4.95 -1.58 18.33
C ASN A 202 -4.18 -2.78 17.75
N ASP A 203 -4.41 -3.12 16.49
CA ASP A 203 -3.72 -4.21 15.82
C ASP A 203 -2.20 -3.96 15.74
N LEU A 204 -1.77 -2.76 15.36
CA LEU A 204 -0.35 -2.41 15.27
C LEU A 204 0.34 -2.37 16.65
N ASN A 205 -0.35 -1.89 17.69
CA ASN A 205 0.19 -1.92 19.06
C ASN A 205 0.36 -3.35 19.56
N THR A 206 -0.64 -4.18 19.33
CA THR A 206 -0.57 -5.60 19.72
C THR A 206 0.51 -6.32 18.91
N ALA A 207 0.62 -6.07 17.61
CA ALA A 207 1.65 -6.63 16.75
C ALA A 207 3.07 -6.25 17.21
N GLU A 208 3.31 -4.96 17.55
CA GLU A 208 4.59 -4.52 18.09
C GLU A 208 4.92 -5.26 19.39
N ASN A 209 3.95 -5.39 20.30
CA ASN A 209 4.15 -6.13 21.56
C ASN A 209 4.45 -7.62 21.33
N GLU A 210 3.82 -8.26 20.33
CA GLU A 210 4.15 -9.64 19.97
C GLU A 210 5.57 -9.75 19.40
N PHE A 211 5.99 -8.84 18.52
CA PHE A 211 7.34 -8.84 17.97
C PHE A 211 8.43 -8.55 19.02
N LEU A 212 8.15 -7.72 20.03
CA LEU A 212 9.09 -7.44 21.11
C LEU A 212 9.36 -8.65 22.02
N LYS A 213 8.53 -9.71 21.98
CA LYS A 213 8.78 -10.99 22.66
C LYS A 213 9.77 -11.88 21.89
N LEU A 214 10.03 -11.59 20.62
CA LEU A 214 10.94 -12.36 19.80
C LEU A 214 12.40 -12.05 20.16
N PRO A 215 13.33 -13.00 19.98
CA PRO A 215 14.75 -12.70 19.97
C PRO A 215 15.07 -11.57 18.98
N VAL A 216 16.04 -10.72 19.35
CA VAL A 216 16.36 -9.50 18.57
C VAL A 216 16.70 -9.82 17.10
N GLU A 217 17.41 -10.91 16.85
CA GLU A 217 17.77 -11.39 15.53
C GLU A 217 16.56 -11.81 14.66
N GLN A 218 15.42 -12.09 15.28
CA GLN A 218 14.17 -12.44 14.59
C GLN A 218 13.23 -11.25 14.40
N GLN A 219 13.50 -10.11 15.04
CA GLN A 219 12.67 -8.91 14.92
C GLN A 219 12.85 -8.20 13.57
N PHE A 220 14.03 -8.34 12.96
CA PHE A 220 14.32 -7.78 11.65
C PHE A 220 15.13 -8.77 10.80
N ASN A 221 14.44 -9.49 9.93
CA ASN A 221 15.05 -10.32 8.91
C ASN A 221 14.62 -9.80 7.53
N LYS A 222 15.58 -9.64 6.59
CA LYS A 222 15.29 -9.16 5.23
C LYS A 222 14.64 -10.27 4.39
N GLU A 223 13.40 -10.55 4.68
CA GLU A 223 12.56 -11.47 3.94
C GLU A 223 11.27 -10.76 3.50
N ALA A 224 10.46 -11.42 2.65
CA ALA A 224 9.13 -10.92 2.27
C ALA A 224 8.10 -11.06 3.41
N ARG A 225 8.57 -10.97 4.65
CA ARG A 225 7.78 -11.09 5.88
C ARG A 225 7.73 -9.75 6.60
N ILE A 226 6.67 -9.58 7.38
CA ILE A 226 6.59 -8.43 8.29
C ILE A 226 7.77 -8.46 9.26
N THR A 227 8.33 -7.28 9.49
CA THR A 227 9.44 -7.04 10.43
C THR A 227 9.02 -5.99 11.45
N LEU A 228 9.68 -5.96 12.61
CA LEU A 228 9.36 -4.94 13.62
C LEU A 228 9.56 -3.49 13.11
N PRO A 229 10.63 -3.15 12.37
CA PRO A 229 10.73 -1.81 11.78
C PRO A 229 9.62 -1.51 10.75
N ALA A 230 9.07 -2.51 10.05
CA ALA A 230 7.92 -2.30 9.18
C ALA A 230 6.64 -1.95 9.97
N ILE A 231 6.42 -2.63 11.12
CA ILE A 231 5.33 -2.28 12.05
C ILE A 231 5.49 -0.84 12.55
N GLN A 232 6.70 -0.47 12.95
CA GLN A 232 7.01 0.87 13.46
C GLN A 232 6.83 1.95 12.38
N LEU A 233 7.20 1.67 11.12
CA LEU A 233 6.95 2.58 10.01
C LEU A 233 5.45 2.75 9.75
N LEU A 234 4.67 1.67 9.79
CA LEU A 234 3.21 1.75 9.65
C LEU A 234 2.57 2.54 10.79
N LYS A 235 3.07 2.41 12.03
CA LYS A 235 2.62 3.23 13.17
C LYS A 235 2.92 4.70 12.95
N ALA A 236 4.11 5.04 12.44
CA ALA A 236 4.45 6.42 12.06
C ALA A 236 3.50 6.97 10.99
N ARG A 237 3.19 6.17 9.94
CA ARG A 237 2.28 6.56 8.87
C ARG A 237 0.84 6.77 9.37
N VAL A 238 0.34 5.87 10.22
CA VAL A 238 -0.99 6.00 10.82
C VAL A 238 -1.06 7.26 11.69
N ALA A 239 -0.05 7.50 12.53
CA ALA A 239 0.06 8.71 13.35
C ALA A 239 0.09 9.99 12.48
N LEU A 240 0.84 9.98 11.37
CA LEU A 240 0.86 11.10 10.41
C LEU A 240 -0.53 11.38 9.84
N TYR A 241 -1.28 10.34 9.44
CA TYR A 241 -2.62 10.48 8.87
C TYR A 241 -3.67 10.92 9.91
N MET A 242 -3.42 10.62 11.18
CA MET A 242 -4.22 11.09 12.32
C MET A 242 -3.80 12.48 12.83
N GLU A 243 -2.73 13.07 12.26
CA GLU A 243 -2.09 14.31 12.72
C GLU A 243 -1.52 14.24 14.15
N ASP A 244 -1.20 13.03 14.64
CA ASP A 244 -0.41 12.82 15.84
C ASP A 244 1.08 12.93 15.49
N PHE A 245 1.54 14.17 15.35
CA PHE A 245 2.92 14.45 14.90
C PHE A 245 3.97 14.04 15.93
N ASP A 246 3.64 14.01 17.22
CA ASP A 246 4.54 13.54 18.27
C ASP A 246 4.80 12.05 18.17
N LEU A 247 3.73 11.27 17.96
CA LEU A 247 3.84 9.84 17.78
C LEU A 247 4.51 9.51 16.44
N CYS A 248 4.18 10.25 15.39
CA CYS A 248 4.82 10.12 14.07
C CYS A 248 6.33 10.32 14.17
N ALA A 249 6.79 11.40 14.81
CA ALA A 249 8.21 11.68 15.02
C ALA A 249 8.89 10.57 15.84
N THR A 250 8.24 10.11 16.91
CA THR A 250 8.75 9.05 17.78
C THR A 250 9.01 7.75 17.00
N TYR A 251 8.05 7.29 16.22
CA TYR A 251 8.19 6.04 15.47
C TYR A 251 9.09 6.19 14.24
N SER A 252 9.08 7.33 13.57
CA SER A 252 10.01 7.62 12.48
C SER A 252 11.46 7.57 12.96
N LYS A 253 11.76 8.15 14.12
CA LYS A 253 13.09 8.08 14.75
C LYS A 253 13.45 6.63 15.13
N LYS A 254 12.55 5.86 15.72
CA LYS A 254 12.81 4.43 16.01
C LYS A 254 13.22 3.66 14.77
N VAL A 255 12.55 3.89 13.63
CA VAL A 255 12.89 3.24 12.35
C VAL A 255 14.25 3.66 11.84
N ILE A 256 14.59 4.94 11.95
CA ILE A 256 15.87 5.49 11.47
C ILE A 256 17.05 5.03 12.35
N ASP A 257 16.89 5.06 13.67
CA ASP A 257 18.00 4.97 14.61
C ASP A 257 18.31 3.53 15.07
N ASN A 258 17.31 2.63 15.14
CA ASN A 258 17.46 1.37 15.90
C ASN A 258 17.83 0.14 15.07
N TRP A 259 17.72 0.19 13.72
CA TRP A 259 17.76 -1.01 12.90
C TRP A 259 18.99 -1.11 11.98
N GLY A 260 19.93 -0.16 12.09
CA GLY A 260 21.13 -0.12 11.24
C GLY A 260 20.82 0.07 9.74
N LEU A 261 19.61 0.53 9.43
CA LEU A 261 19.19 0.84 8.06
C LEU A 261 19.99 2.01 7.50
N LYS A 262 20.28 1.94 6.21
CA LYS A 262 21.03 2.99 5.53
C LYS A 262 20.22 3.51 4.37
N LEU A 263 20.26 4.83 4.18
CA LEU A 263 19.77 5.43 2.94
C LEU A 263 20.65 4.97 1.77
N LEU A 264 20.01 4.52 0.71
CA LEU A 264 20.66 4.22 -0.55
C LEU A 264 21.28 5.49 -1.12
N ASP A 265 22.58 5.48 -1.36
CA ASP A 265 23.25 6.59 -2.04
C ASP A 265 23.18 6.36 -3.56
N LEU A 266 22.36 7.14 -4.26
CA LEU A 266 22.21 7.00 -5.71
C LEU A 266 23.49 7.37 -6.49
N ASN A 267 24.47 8.03 -5.84
CA ASN A 267 25.77 8.27 -6.44
C ASN A 267 26.63 7.00 -6.55
N ASP A 268 26.38 6.00 -5.71
CA ASP A 268 27.13 4.75 -5.69
C ASP A 268 26.54 3.71 -6.67
N PHE A 269 25.37 4.00 -7.24
CA PHE A 269 24.77 3.14 -8.26
C PHE A 269 25.42 3.34 -9.62
N VAL A 270 26.00 2.27 -10.14
CA VAL A 270 26.59 2.25 -11.47
C VAL A 270 25.61 1.57 -12.43
N SER A 271 25.10 2.36 -13.37
CA SER A 271 24.24 1.85 -14.44
C SER A 271 25.04 0.97 -15.40
N VAL A 272 24.52 -0.22 -15.68
CA VAL A 272 25.03 -1.13 -16.70
C VAL A 272 23.91 -1.51 -17.67
N ALA A 273 24.24 -2.04 -18.84
CA ALA A 273 23.23 -2.36 -19.86
C ALA A 273 22.11 -3.30 -19.37
N ALA A 274 22.44 -4.24 -18.47
CA ALA A 274 21.49 -5.16 -17.86
C ALA A 274 20.70 -4.55 -16.69
N ALA A 275 21.18 -3.47 -16.07
CA ALA A 275 20.55 -2.77 -14.96
C ALA A 275 20.75 -1.26 -15.13
N PRO A 276 20.02 -0.63 -16.08
CA PRO A 276 20.24 0.79 -16.43
C PRO A 276 19.73 1.76 -15.33
N TYR A 277 18.94 1.29 -14.39
CA TYR A 277 18.41 2.05 -13.25
C TYR A 277 18.26 1.15 -12.03
N TYR A 278 18.17 1.76 -10.84
CA TYR A 278 18.06 1.03 -9.60
C TYR A 278 16.63 0.46 -9.40
N GLN A 279 16.54 -0.78 -8.90
CA GLN A 279 15.28 -1.44 -8.58
C GLN A 279 14.99 -1.35 -7.08
N PHE A 280 14.00 -0.53 -6.72
CA PHE A 280 13.72 -0.22 -5.32
C PHE A 280 12.93 -1.30 -4.57
N SER A 281 12.14 -2.11 -5.29
CA SER A 281 11.32 -3.19 -4.71
C SER A 281 12.05 -4.53 -4.70
N SER A 282 13.30 -4.55 -4.24
CA SER A 282 14.13 -5.75 -4.17
C SER A 282 14.83 -5.91 -2.81
N TYR A 283 15.23 -7.14 -2.47
CA TYR A 283 16.00 -7.44 -1.26
C TYR A 283 17.37 -6.74 -1.21
N ASN A 284 17.90 -6.36 -2.36
CA ASN A 284 19.18 -5.64 -2.46
C ASN A 284 19.08 -4.18 -2.03
N ASN A 285 17.87 -3.67 -1.85
CA ASN A 285 17.67 -2.31 -1.37
C ASN A 285 18.00 -2.21 0.13
N PRO A 286 19.03 -1.43 0.53
CA PRO A 286 19.39 -1.25 1.94
C PRO A 286 18.31 -0.52 2.74
N GLU A 287 17.37 0.16 2.07
CA GLU A 287 16.27 0.88 2.69
C GLU A 287 15.04 0.00 2.98
N ALA A 288 14.97 -1.22 2.41
CA ALA A 288 13.78 -2.04 2.50
C ALA A 288 13.58 -2.60 3.91
N LEU A 289 12.37 -2.39 4.43
CA LEU A 289 11.88 -2.93 5.69
C LEU A 289 10.93 -4.11 5.47
N TRP A 290 10.14 -4.03 4.42
CA TRP A 290 9.22 -5.07 3.98
C TRP A 290 8.92 -4.92 2.50
N LEU A 291 8.94 -6.02 1.78
CA LEU A 291 8.61 -6.10 0.36
C LEU A 291 7.26 -6.80 0.18
N TYR A 292 6.40 -6.25 -0.68
CA TYR A 292 5.05 -6.77 -0.86
C TYR A 292 4.49 -6.46 -2.25
N GLY A 293 3.39 -7.13 -2.56
CA GLY A 293 2.66 -6.91 -3.81
C GLY A 293 3.27 -7.66 -5.00
N TYR A 294 2.46 -7.76 -6.05
CA TYR A 294 2.85 -8.39 -7.31
C TYR A 294 3.54 -7.36 -8.23
N SER A 295 4.67 -7.73 -8.77
CA SER A 295 5.45 -6.86 -9.68
C SER A 295 4.68 -6.49 -10.95
N GLY A 296 3.77 -7.36 -11.41
CA GLY A 296 2.95 -7.14 -12.59
C GLY A 296 1.77 -6.18 -12.42
N ASP A 297 1.40 -5.80 -11.19
CA ASP A 297 0.24 -4.92 -10.94
C ASP A 297 0.43 -3.56 -11.61
N PHE A 298 1.62 -2.99 -11.49
CA PHE A 298 1.94 -1.71 -12.12
C PHE A 298 2.26 -1.82 -13.60
N THR A 299 2.88 -2.92 -13.99
CA THR A 299 3.19 -3.17 -15.40
C THR A 299 1.93 -3.12 -16.25
N ARG A 300 0.84 -3.72 -15.78
CA ARG A 300 -0.45 -3.72 -16.50
C ARG A 300 -1.11 -2.36 -16.53
N MET A 301 -0.88 -1.52 -15.53
CA MET A 301 -1.41 -0.15 -15.51
C MET A 301 -0.75 0.74 -16.56
N PHE A 302 0.57 0.69 -16.65
CA PHE A 302 1.34 1.53 -17.57
C PHE A 302 1.49 0.90 -18.96
N THR A 303 1.42 -0.43 -19.02
CA THR A 303 1.59 -1.17 -20.28
C THR A 303 0.64 -2.35 -20.30
N GLU A 304 -0.24 -2.39 -21.25
CA GLU A 304 -1.15 -3.53 -21.40
C GLU A 304 -0.47 -4.79 -21.95
N ILE A 305 0.80 -4.71 -22.34
CA ILE A 305 1.55 -5.83 -22.91
C ILE A 305 2.91 -5.95 -22.25
N LEU A 306 3.15 -7.15 -21.77
CA LEU A 306 4.32 -7.67 -21.07
C LEU A 306 5.68 -7.58 -21.81
N SER A 307 5.81 -6.83 -22.88
CA SER A 307 7.08 -6.62 -23.56
C SER A 307 7.67 -5.26 -23.17
N LEU A 308 8.22 -5.20 -21.98
CA LEU A 308 8.94 -4.05 -21.46
C LEU A 308 10.43 -4.18 -21.79
N ASN A 309 10.75 -4.42 -23.04
CA ASN A 309 12.12 -4.24 -23.49
C ASN A 309 12.39 -2.74 -23.55
N PRO A 310 13.22 -2.15 -22.67
CA PRO A 310 13.59 -0.73 -22.76
C PRO A 310 14.28 -0.37 -24.07
N ASN A 311 14.78 -1.36 -24.81
CA ASN A 311 15.33 -1.21 -26.14
C ASN A 311 14.31 -1.48 -27.26
N SER A 312 13.04 -1.77 -26.94
CA SER A 312 12.02 -1.96 -27.95
C SER A 312 11.60 -0.63 -28.54
N THR A 313 11.76 -0.49 -29.84
CA THR A 313 11.23 0.64 -30.62
C THR A 313 9.69 0.62 -30.69
N SER A 314 9.03 -0.39 -30.12
CA SER A 314 7.58 -0.53 -30.10
C SER A 314 6.98 0.21 -28.90
N ILE A 315 6.99 1.53 -28.95
CA ILE A 315 6.42 2.47 -27.98
C ILE A 315 4.89 2.45 -27.97
N THR A 316 4.32 1.73 -28.86
CA THR A 316 2.93 1.73 -29.31
C THR A 316 1.91 1.18 -28.31
N ARG A 317 2.33 0.87 -27.08
CA ARG A 317 1.51 0.08 -26.15
C ARG A 317 1.40 0.64 -24.74
N ARG A 318 1.84 1.87 -24.51
CA ARG A 318 1.84 2.50 -23.18
C ARG A 318 0.70 3.49 -23.09
N MET A 319 -0.14 3.29 -22.09
CA MET A 319 -1.29 4.14 -21.84
C MET A 319 -0.89 5.35 -20.99
N TYR A 320 -0.18 5.10 -19.92
CA TYR A 320 0.17 6.10 -18.91
C TYR A 320 1.68 6.32 -18.85
N ASN A 321 2.04 7.52 -18.45
CA ASN A 321 3.41 7.92 -18.11
C ASN A 321 3.38 8.82 -16.87
N ALA A 322 4.56 9.15 -16.35
CA ALA A 322 4.67 10.14 -15.29
C ALA A 322 4.21 11.52 -15.82
N SER A 323 3.46 12.23 -14.99
CA SER A 323 2.93 13.53 -15.39
C SER A 323 4.05 14.55 -15.63
N PRO A 324 3.88 15.49 -16.57
CA PRO A 324 4.85 16.56 -16.79
C PRO A 324 5.12 17.38 -15.52
N ALA A 325 4.11 17.55 -14.66
CA ALA A 325 4.25 18.25 -13.39
C ALA A 325 5.20 17.50 -12.42
N LEU A 326 5.10 16.17 -12.33
CA LEU A 326 6.03 15.39 -11.55
C LEU A 326 7.44 15.45 -12.13
N VAL A 327 7.59 15.23 -13.44
CA VAL A 327 8.89 15.24 -14.12
C VAL A 327 9.61 16.58 -13.94
N SER A 328 8.90 17.71 -14.09
CA SER A 328 9.46 19.04 -13.92
C SER A 328 9.81 19.40 -12.48
N SER A 329 9.33 18.65 -11.49
CA SER A 329 9.68 18.85 -10.08
C SER A 329 11.12 18.40 -9.76
N PHE A 330 11.73 17.56 -10.61
CA PHE A 330 13.11 17.12 -10.46
C PHE A 330 14.06 18.09 -11.18
N THR A 331 15.13 18.47 -10.50
CA THR A 331 16.24 19.22 -11.14
C THR A 331 17.18 18.28 -11.88
N SER A 332 18.04 18.83 -12.72
CA SER A 332 19.02 18.03 -13.50
C SER A 332 20.05 17.32 -12.62
N SER A 333 20.31 17.83 -11.41
CA SER A 333 21.20 17.25 -10.39
C SER A 333 20.53 16.17 -9.54
N ASP A 334 19.19 16.04 -9.61
CA ASP A 334 18.42 15.04 -8.87
C ASP A 334 18.52 13.67 -9.57
N LEU A 335 19.23 12.74 -8.95
CA LEU A 335 19.49 11.42 -9.51
C LEU A 335 18.23 10.53 -9.57
N ARG A 336 17.14 10.93 -8.88
CA ARG A 336 15.85 10.22 -8.95
C ARG A 336 15.23 10.29 -10.34
N LEU A 337 15.47 11.36 -11.09
CA LEU A 337 15.03 11.45 -12.49
C LEU A 337 15.65 10.38 -13.40
N LYS A 338 16.78 9.80 -13.00
CA LYS A 338 17.42 8.69 -13.72
C LYS A 338 17.16 7.31 -13.12
N ASN A 339 16.62 7.27 -11.88
CA ASN A 339 16.45 6.04 -11.14
C ASN A 339 15.00 5.76 -10.73
N TYR A 340 14.12 6.78 -10.64
CA TYR A 340 12.70 6.61 -10.30
C TYR A 340 11.83 6.74 -11.54
N VAL A 341 11.96 7.87 -12.23
CA VAL A 341 11.10 8.28 -13.35
C VAL A 341 11.98 8.52 -14.57
N ILE A 342 12.12 7.52 -15.39
CA ILE A 342 13.19 7.40 -16.40
C ILE A 342 12.65 7.75 -17.78
N LYS A 343 13.36 8.61 -18.49
CA LYS A 343 13.04 8.93 -19.89
C LYS A 343 13.24 7.70 -20.76
N GLU A 344 12.20 7.33 -21.51
CA GLU A 344 12.20 6.10 -22.31
C GLU A 344 13.15 6.12 -23.49
N SER A 345 13.27 7.26 -24.13
CA SER A 345 14.03 7.40 -25.37
C SER A 345 14.54 8.83 -25.51
N THR A 346 15.59 9.01 -26.31
CA THR A 346 16.08 10.34 -26.66
C THR A 346 15.11 11.13 -27.54
N THR A 347 14.30 10.42 -28.32
CA THR A 347 13.35 11.03 -29.28
C THR A 347 11.95 11.21 -28.72
N ILE A 348 11.59 10.48 -27.65
CA ILE A 348 10.25 10.47 -27.08
C ILE A 348 10.28 11.07 -25.68
N ASN A 349 9.41 12.02 -25.42
CA ASN A 349 9.38 12.74 -24.15
C ASN A 349 8.43 12.06 -23.14
N ASN A 350 8.44 10.73 -23.08
CA ASN A 350 7.74 9.95 -22.09
C ASN A 350 8.68 9.55 -20.96
N TYR A 351 8.21 9.65 -19.75
CA TYR A 351 8.91 9.25 -18.53
C TYR A 351 8.14 8.17 -17.81
N MET A 352 8.80 7.05 -17.53
CA MET A 352 8.20 5.86 -16.95
C MET A 352 8.79 5.56 -15.57
N PRO A 353 7.99 5.10 -14.61
CA PRO A 353 8.46 4.85 -13.24
C PRO A 353 9.24 3.52 -13.11
N TYR A 354 10.19 3.27 -14.01
CA TYR A 354 10.87 1.98 -14.12
C TYR A 354 11.69 1.57 -12.88
N GLY A 355 12.19 2.51 -12.10
CA GLY A 355 12.88 2.19 -10.86
C GLY A 355 11.94 1.82 -9.72
N LYS A 356 10.74 2.35 -9.77
CA LYS A 356 9.68 2.11 -8.76
C LYS A 356 8.80 0.91 -9.08
N ILE A 357 8.75 0.53 -10.35
CA ILE A 357 7.93 -0.54 -10.87
C ILE A 357 8.87 -1.52 -11.58
N PRO A 358 8.91 -2.79 -11.19
CA PRO A 358 9.72 -3.80 -11.87
C PRO A 358 9.26 -3.96 -13.31
N VAL A 359 10.15 -3.70 -14.26
CA VAL A 359 9.81 -3.55 -15.69
C VAL A 359 9.76 -4.88 -16.44
N SER A 360 10.40 -5.92 -15.93
CA SER A 360 10.44 -7.19 -16.67
C SER A 360 10.81 -8.37 -15.80
N VAL A 361 9.99 -9.39 -15.87
CA VAL A 361 10.30 -10.74 -15.41
C VAL A 361 11.45 -11.36 -16.24
N THR A 362 11.75 -10.81 -17.43
CA THR A 362 12.74 -11.36 -18.36
C THR A 362 14.19 -11.01 -18.02
N TYR A 363 14.43 -9.97 -17.20
CA TYR A 363 15.80 -9.58 -16.81
C TYR A 363 16.25 -10.18 -15.48
N SER A 364 15.38 -10.87 -14.79
CA SER A 364 15.65 -11.46 -13.50
C SER A 364 15.36 -12.95 -13.55
N THR A 365 16.42 -13.76 -13.57
CA THR A 365 16.38 -15.14 -13.07
C THR A 365 16.24 -15.15 -11.54
N ASP A 366 16.33 -13.99 -10.90
CA ASP A 366 16.11 -13.78 -9.47
C ASP A 366 14.63 -13.40 -9.25
N PHE A 367 13.86 -14.29 -8.65
CA PHE A 367 12.48 -14.09 -8.19
C PHE A 367 12.35 -13.07 -7.05
N ASN A 368 13.19 -12.04 -7.03
CA ASN A 368 13.38 -11.12 -5.91
C ASN A 368 12.73 -9.75 -6.11
N PHE A 369 11.82 -9.61 -7.09
CA PHE A 369 11.13 -8.34 -7.34
C PHE A 369 9.69 -8.39 -6.87
N PHE A 370 9.35 -7.42 -6.05
CA PHE A 370 8.02 -7.19 -5.53
C PHE A 370 7.41 -5.94 -6.16
N GLY A 371 6.10 -5.77 -6.02
CA GLY A 371 5.41 -4.58 -6.53
C GLY A 371 5.80 -3.32 -5.77
N LYS A 372 6.01 -3.43 -4.47
CA LYS A 372 6.25 -2.32 -3.56
C LYS A 372 7.23 -2.68 -2.44
N ALA A 373 7.76 -1.63 -1.80
CA ALA A 373 8.58 -1.74 -0.61
C ALA A 373 8.21 -0.67 0.42
N LEU A 374 8.09 -1.04 1.70
CA LEU A 374 8.24 -0.09 2.79
C LEU A 374 9.72 0.22 2.96
N ARG A 375 10.07 1.50 2.97
CA ARG A 375 11.46 1.95 2.96
C ARG A 375 11.75 2.97 4.05
N VAL A 376 12.98 2.95 4.58
CA VAL A 376 13.38 3.90 5.63
C VAL A 376 13.34 5.36 5.14
N SER A 377 13.49 5.63 3.84
CA SER A 377 13.36 6.99 3.29
C SER A 377 12.00 7.62 3.57
N GLU A 378 10.92 6.82 3.67
CA GLU A 378 9.62 7.34 4.10
C GLU A 378 9.66 7.87 5.54
N ALA A 379 10.37 7.19 6.45
CA ALA A 379 10.51 7.65 7.84
C ALA A 379 11.21 9.03 7.91
N TYR A 380 12.20 9.28 7.05
CA TYR A 380 12.84 10.60 6.96
C TYR A 380 11.85 11.69 6.54
N ILE A 381 11.04 11.44 5.52
CA ILE A 381 10.05 12.42 5.06
C ILE A 381 8.96 12.65 6.12
N MET A 382 8.45 11.59 6.75
CA MET A 382 7.45 11.70 7.81
C MET A 382 8.02 12.44 9.04
N LEU A 383 9.28 12.21 9.38
CA LEU A 383 9.95 12.91 10.47
C LEU A 383 10.09 14.39 10.17
N ALA A 384 10.45 14.76 8.94
CA ALA A 384 10.56 16.16 8.53
C ALA A 384 9.19 16.88 8.61
N GLU A 385 8.11 16.23 8.15
CA GLU A 385 6.75 16.78 8.25
C GLU A 385 6.31 16.91 9.72
N ALA A 386 6.56 15.90 10.55
CA ALA A 386 6.26 15.94 11.98
C ALA A 386 7.03 17.06 12.70
N PHE A 387 8.31 17.24 12.41
CA PHE A 387 9.11 18.34 12.98
C PHE A 387 8.59 19.72 12.55
N TYR A 388 8.16 19.87 11.30
CA TYR A 388 7.52 21.11 10.87
C TYR A 388 6.31 21.45 11.74
N HIS A 389 5.40 20.51 11.93
CA HIS A 389 4.20 20.72 12.75
C HIS A 389 4.49 20.89 14.25
N GLN A 390 5.63 20.40 14.72
CA GLN A 390 6.14 20.67 16.07
C GLN A 390 6.87 22.02 16.20
N ASN A 391 6.87 22.86 15.17
CA ASN A 391 7.63 24.13 15.11
C ASN A 391 9.16 23.94 15.22
N LYS A 392 9.68 22.80 14.80
CA LYS A 392 11.11 22.46 14.76
C LYS A 392 11.65 22.56 13.33
N ALA A 393 11.58 23.75 12.74
CA ALA A 393 11.92 23.97 11.34
C ALA A 393 13.37 23.59 11.00
N SER A 394 14.32 23.90 11.87
CA SER A 394 15.75 23.59 11.67
C SER A 394 16.00 22.09 11.62
N GLU A 395 15.34 21.33 12.48
CA GLU A 395 15.42 19.86 12.51
C GLU A 395 14.75 19.24 11.28
N ALA A 396 13.61 19.79 10.85
CA ALA A 396 12.95 19.36 9.61
C ALA A 396 13.88 19.54 8.41
N VAL A 397 14.52 20.69 8.27
CA VAL A 397 15.51 20.98 7.23
C VAL A 397 16.68 20.00 7.28
N ALA A 398 17.25 19.74 8.47
CA ALA A 398 18.40 18.84 8.63
C ALA A 398 18.05 17.38 8.20
N VAL A 399 16.85 16.90 8.53
CA VAL A 399 16.37 15.59 8.13
C VAL A 399 16.21 15.49 6.61
N LEU A 400 15.61 16.52 5.99
CA LEU A 400 15.47 16.59 4.52
C LEU A 400 16.83 16.59 3.83
N GLU A 401 17.77 17.39 4.30
CA GLU A 401 19.10 17.48 3.70
C GLU A 401 19.88 16.17 3.85
N THR A 402 19.68 15.42 4.93
CA THR A 402 20.26 14.08 5.10
C THR A 402 19.78 13.12 4.02
N LEU A 403 18.48 13.08 3.74
CA LEU A 403 17.92 12.28 2.66
C LEU A 403 18.39 12.77 1.28
N ARG A 404 18.27 14.07 1.03
CA ARG A 404 18.59 14.70 -0.25
C ARG A 404 20.07 14.55 -0.64
N ALA A 405 20.99 14.57 0.31
CA ALA A 405 22.41 14.31 0.07
C ALA A 405 22.69 12.93 -0.56
N LYS A 406 21.74 11.98 -0.41
CA LYS A 406 21.79 10.64 -1.03
C LYS A 406 21.05 10.55 -2.36
N ARG A 407 20.37 11.61 -2.74
CA ARG A 407 19.53 11.69 -3.95
C ARG A 407 20.10 12.63 -5.02
N PHE A 408 20.98 13.55 -4.64
CA PHE A 408 21.57 14.55 -5.54
C PHE A 408 23.01 14.17 -5.93
N ALA A 409 23.38 14.53 -7.14
CA ALA A 409 24.73 14.32 -7.64
C ALA A 409 25.76 15.04 -6.77
N LYS A 410 26.78 14.35 -6.27
CA LYS A 410 27.88 14.93 -5.47
C LYS A 410 28.64 16.03 -6.23
N THR A 411 28.61 15.94 -7.56
CA THR A 411 29.22 16.96 -8.44
C THR A 411 28.45 18.26 -8.54
N SER A 412 27.22 18.31 -8.06
CA SER A 412 26.36 19.51 -8.09
C SER A 412 26.55 20.46 -6.87
N GLY A 413 27.52 20.17 -6.02
CA GLY A 413 27.82 20.99 -4.86
C GLY A 413 26.70 20.93 -3.79
N ASN A 414 26.03 22.03 -3.56
CA ASN A 414 25.01 22.18 -2.51
C ASN A 414 23.56 22.04 -2.99
N ASP A 415 23.30 21.53 -4.17
CA ASP A 415 21.93 21.39 -4.73
C ASP A 415 21.01 20.52 -3.86
N TYR A 416 21.59 19.65 -3.05
CA TYR A 416 20.83 18.86 -2.07
C TYR A 416 20.27 19.67 -0.92
N LYS A 417 20.80 20.88 -0.66
CA LYS A 417 20.35 21.76 0.41
C LYS A 417 18.92 22.23 0.16
N VAL A 418 18.20 22.44 1.26
CA VAL A 418 16.92 23.13 1.21
C VAL A 418 17.17 24.60 0.86
N PRO A 419 16.49 25.17 -0.16
CA PRO A 419 16.64 26.58 -0.51
C PRO A 419 16.38 27.49 0.69
N THR A 420 17.18 28.53 0.85
CA THR A 420 17.05 29.47 1.99
C THR A 420 15.67 30.14 2.06
N THR A 421 14.97 30.24 0.94
CA THR A 421 13.59 30.72 0.83
C THR A 421 12.55 29.73 1.36
N SER A 422 12.93 28.48 1.62
CA SER A 422 12.04 27.37 2.00
C SER A 422 12.44 26.72 3.32
N THR A 423 13.14 27.44 4.22
CA THR A 423 13.64 26.89 5.49
C THR A 423 12.69 27.09 6.67
N SER A 424 11.56 27.77 6.47
CA SER A 424 10.59 28.04 7.55
C SER A 424 9.19 28.34 7.01
N GLY A 425 8.20 28.36 7.91
CA GLY A 425 6.82 28.72 7.61
C GLY A 425 6.19 27.87 6.51
N GLU A 426 5.17 28.40 5.85
CA GLU A 426 4.43 27.68 4.78
C GLU A 426 5.34 27.26 3.62
N ALA A 427 6.38 28.03 3.30
CA ALA A 427 7.33 27.68 2.25
C ALA A 427 8.09 26.38 2.56
N LEU A 428 8.43 26.12 3.82
CA LEU A 428 9.02 24.85 4.25
C LEU A 428 8.01 23.71 4.10
N PHE A 429 6.76 23.93 4.48
CA PHE A 429 5.74 22.87 4.36
C PHE A 429 5.48 22.50 2.90
N GLN A 430 5.37 23.47 2.02
CA GLN A 430 5.25 23.20 0.57
C GLN A 430 6.47 22.44 0.05
N PHE A 431 7.67 22.80 0.49
CA PHE A 431 8.89 22.09 0.12
C PHE A 431 8.89 20.63 0.61
N ILE A 432 8.43 20.38 1.84
CA ILE A 432 8.27 19.01 2.40
C ILE A 432 7.29 18.20 1.54
N LYS A 433 6.13 18.78 1.19
CA LYS A 433 5.13 18.12 0.33
C LYS A 433 5.69 17.74 -1.04
N GLU A 434 6.44 18.64 -1.65
CA GLU A 434 7.10 18.38 -2.93
C GLU A 434 8.23 17.35 -2.82
N GLU A 435 9.02 17.40 -1.73
CA GLU A 435 10.07 16.40 -1.50
C GLU A 435 9.46 15.01 -1.25
N ARG A 436 8.34 14.94 -0.52
CA ARG A 436 7.59 13.71 -0.34
C ARG A 436 7.06 13.18 -1.67
N ARG A 437 6.51 14.04 -2.53
CA ARG A 437 6.09 13.67 -3.88
C ARG A 437 7.24 13.07 -4.68
N ARG A 438 8.41 13.73 -4.71
CA ARG A 438 9.60 13.25 -5.43
C ARG A 438 10.10 11.91 -4.89
N GLU A 439 10.17 11.75 -3.58
CA GLU A 439 10.70 10.53 -2.95
C GLU A 439 9.73 9.35 -3.03
N MET A 440 8.44 9.62 -2.83
CA MET A 440 7.41 8.58 -2.70
C MET A 440 6.52 8.44 -3.95
N CYS A 441 6.87 9.07 -5.09
CA CYS A 441 6.13 8.89 -6.33
C CYS A 441 6.04 7.41 -6.70
N PHE A 442 4.88 6.97 -7.15
CA PHE A 442 4.57 5.59 -7.53
C PHE A 442 4.76 4.54 -6.41
N ASP A 443 4.76 4.96 -5.15
CA ASP A 443 4.74 4.05 -3.99
C ASP A 443 3.31 3.82 -3.44
N GLY A 444 2.27 4.29 -4.15
CA GLY A 444 0.85 4.14 -3.76
C GLY A 444 0.39 5.13 -2.70
N LEU A 445 1.13 6.22 -2.46
CA LEU A 445 0.84 7.16 -1.37
C LEU A 445 0.29 8.51 -1.84
N ARG A 446 0.53 8.89 -3.11
CA ARG A 446 0.19 10.23 -3.60
C ARG A 446 -1.29 10.57 -3.46
N TRP A 447 -2.19 9.64 -3.78
CA TRP A 447 -3.63 9.82 -3.63
C TRP A 447 -4.02 10.15 -2.17
N PHE A 448 -3.45 9.43 -1.20
CA PHE A 448 -3.71 9.66 0.22
C PHE A 448 -3.12 10.98 0.69
N ASP A 449 -1.94 11.36 0.19
CA ASP A 449 -1.31 12.66 0.49
C ASP A 449 -2.15 13.83 -0.04
N LEU A 450 -2.66 13.77 -1.27
CA LEU A 450 -3.56 14.79 -1.84
C LEU A 450 -4.82 14.97 -0.97
N ARG A 451 -5.37 13.86 -0.47
CA ARG A 451 -6.57 13.87 0.36
C ARG A 451 -6.33 14.49 1.73
N ARG A 452 -5.27 14.10 2.42
CA ARG A 452 -4.95 14.61 3.76
C ARG A 452 -4.42 16.06 3.76
N TRP A 453 -3.92 16.54 2.63
CA TRP A 453 -3.44 17.91 2.47
C TRP A 453 -4.50 18.89 1.97
N GLY A 454 -5.76 18.56 2.07
CA GLY A 454 -6.88 19.48 1.86
C GLY A 454 -7.63 19.28 0.57
N MET A 455 -7.42 18.17 -0.14
CA MET A 455 -8.19 17.81 -1.35
C MET A 455 -8.26 18.97 -2.36
N GLU A 456 -7.10 19.56 -2.66
CA GLU A 456 -7.01 20.67 -3.61
C GLU A 456 -7.34 20.24 -5.03
N SER A 457 -7.84 21.17 -5.84
CA SER A 457 -8.25 20.91 -7.21
C SER A 457 -7.04 20.57 -8.11
N PHE A 458 -7.21 19.57 -8.98
CA PHE A 458 -6.30 19.28 -10.08
C PHE A 458 -7.03 18.64 -11.26
N SER A 459 -6.36 18.59 -12.43
CA SER A 459 -7.01 18.11 -13.65
C SER A 459 -6.19 17.02 -14.33
N HIS A 460 -6.90 16.08 -14.94
CA HIS A 460 -6.37 15.11 -15.87
C HIS A 460 -6.75 15.47 -17.32
N VAL A 461 -5.80 15.38 -18.22
CA VAL A 461 -6.02 15.61 -19.65
C VAL A 461 -6.12 14.28 -20.36
N TRP A 462 -7.31 13.98 -20.88
CA TRP A 462 -7.53 12.80 -21.70
C TRP A 462 -7.18 13.11 -23.17
N LYS A 463 -6.29 12.30 -23.72
CA LYS A 463 -5.83 12.44 -25.11
C LYS A 463 -6.12 11.17 -25.89
N VAL A 464 -6.51 11.34 -27.14
CA VAL A 464 -6.59 10.28 -28.13
C VAL A 464 -5.76 10.70 -29.33
N GLU A 465 -4.84 9.87 -29.78
CA GLU A 465 -3.90 10.15 -30.88
C GLU A 465 -3.15 11.49 -30.72
N GLY A 466 -2.78 11.82 -29.47
CA GLY A 466 -2.11 13.09 -29.15
C GLY A 466 -3.02 14.32 -29.11
N VAL A 467 -4.30 14.17 -29.50
CA VAL A 467 -5.29 15.26 -29.47
C VAL A 467 -6.02 15.25 -28.13
N VAL A 468 -6.19 16.40 -27.52
CA VAL A 468 -6.98 16.56 -26.30
C VAL A 468 -8.46 16.38 -26.63
N GLU A 469 -9.07 15.33 -26.09
CA GLU A 469 -10.52 15.09 -26.21
C GLU A 469 -11.29 15.66 -25.02
N ALA A 470 -10.73 15.55 -23.81
CA ALA A 470 -11.38 16.02 -22.60
C ALA A 470 -10.37 16.44 -21.53
N VAL A 471 -10.83 17.34 -20.67
CA VAL A 471 -10.14 17.69 -19.42
C VAL A 471 -11.10 17.36 -18.27
N PHE A 472 -10.68 16.44 -17.43
CA PHE A 472 -11.42 16.08 -16.23
C PHE A 472 -10.83 16.82 -15.04
N THR A 473 -11.65 17.59 -14.34
CA THR A 473 -11.21 18.35 -13.16
C THR A 473 -11.81 17.76 -11.91
N LEU A 474 -10.95 17.45 -10.97
CA LEU A 474 -11.32 17.15 -9.60
C LEU A 474 -11.28 18.48 -8.83
N GLU A 475 -12.46 18.97 -8.47
CA GLU A 475 -12.57 20.23 -7.75
C GLU A 475 -12.12 20.08 -6.29
N LYS A 476 -11.83 21.18 -5.64
CA LYS A 476 -11.49 21.16 -4.21
C LYS A 476 -12.64 20.56 -3.40
N ASN A 477 -12.32 19.58 -2.55
CA ASN A 477 -13.28 18.81 -1.76
C ASN A 477 -14.36 18.07 -2.58
N ASP A 478 -14.04 17.73 -3.85
CA ASP A 478 -14.96 16.93 -4.69
C ASP A 478 -15.25 15.58 -4.00
N PRO A 479 -16.53 15.14 -3.96
CA PRO A 479 -16.87 13.83 -3.40
C PRO A 479 -16.06 12.67 -3.98
N ALA A 480 -15.59 12.76 -5.22
CA ALA A 480 -14.78 11.74 -5.87
C ALA A 480 -13.41 11.51 -5.24
N PHE A 481 -12.96 12.37 -4.31
CA PHE A 481 -11.81 12.04 -3.48
C PHE A 481 -12.05 10.82 -2.57
N THR A 482 -13.30 10.46 -2.32
CA THR A 482 -13.67 9.23 -1.61
C THR A 482 -14.35 8.28 -2.58
N LEU A 483 -13.76 7.09 -2.77
CA LEU A 483 -14.23 6.16 -3.80
C LEU A 483 -15.65 5.66 -3.51
N PRO A 484 -16.45 5.39 -4.55
CA PRO A 484 -17.73 4.72 -4.41
C PRO A 484 -17.52 3.32 -3.83
N ILE A 485 -18.43 2.86 -2.97
CA ILE A 485 -18.47 1.45 -2.58
C ILE A 485 -18.85 0.64 -3.83
N PRO A 486 -18.12 -0.44 -4.18
CA PRO A 486 -18.44 -1.25 -5.34
C PRO A 486 -19.86 -1.81 -5.29
N PHE A 487 -20.56 -1.76 -6.39
CA PHE A 487 -21.97 -2.15 -6.47
C PHE A 487 -22.18 -3.62 -6.08
N ASP A 488 -21.30 -4.50 -6.54
CA ASP A 488 -21.31 -5.92 -6.21
C ASP A 488 -21.16 -6.20 -4.70
N ALA A 489 -20.48 -5.30 -3.98
CA ALA A 489 -20.39 -5.37 -2.52
C ALA A 489 -21.70 -4.96 -1.86
N ILE A 490 -22.39 -3.91 -2.36
CA ILE A 490 -23.69 -3.46 -1.86
C ILE A 490 -24.76 -4.54 -2.12
N GLU A 491 -24.79 -5.13 -3.30
CA GLU A 491 -25.73 -6.22 -3.65
C GLU A 491 -25.60 -7.42 -2.71
N LYS A 492 -24.37 -7.77 -2.32
CA LYS A 492 -24.09 -8.89 -1.40
C LYS A 492 -24.29 -8.52 0.07
N ASN A 493 -24.29 -7.23 0.40
CA ASN A 493 -24.46 -6.75 1.75
C ASN A 493 -25.37 -5.49 1.78
N PRO A 494 -26.68 -5.65 1.95
CA PRO A 494 -27.65 -4.55 1.90
C PRO A 494 -27.51 -3.53 3.04
N TYR A 495 -26.65 -3.79 4.03
CA TYR A 495 -26.33 -2.83 5.10
C TYR A 495 -25.20 -1.87 4.74
N LEU A 496 -24.60 -2.00 3.54
CA LEU A 496 -23.60 -1.05 3.06
C LEU A 496 -24.28 0.18 2.47
N GLU A 497 -24.06 1.30 3.13
CA GLU A 497 -24.47 2.61 2.62
C GLU A 497 -23.44 3.12 1.60
N GLN A 498 -23.90 3.67 0.47
CA GLN A 498 -23.04 4.27 -0.53
C GLN A 498 -22.45 5.59 -0.03
N ASN A 499 -21.24 5.92 -0.48
CA ASN A 499 -20.66 7.25 -0.31
C ASN A 499 -21.44 8.29 -1.15
N THR A 500 -21.31 9.57 -0.79
CA THR A 500 -21.79 10.65 -1.67
C THR A 500 -21.06 10.54 -3.02
N LEU A 501 -21.82 10.36 -4.09
CA LEU A 501 -21.26 10.23 -5.42
C LEU A 501 -21.03 11.61 -6.05
N ALA A 502 -19.90 11.77 -6.72
CA ALA A 502 -19.66 12.92 -7.58
C ALA A 502 -20.53 12.87 -8.84
N SER A 503 -20.73 13.99 -9.49
CA SER A 503 -21.32 14.00 -10.83
C SER A 503 -20.34 13.41 -11.85
N PRO A 504 -20.82 12.65 -12.84
CA PRO A 504 -19.97 12.21 -13.95
C PRO A 504 -19.30 13.40 -14.62
N LYS A 505 -18.03 13.24 -14.98
CA LYS A 505 -17.24 14.30 -15.64
C LYS A 505 -17.22 14.19 -17.15
N TYR A 506 -17.92 13.19 -17.72
CA TYR A 506 -18.18 12.99 -19.16
C TYR A 506 -19.47 12.20 -19.38
#